data_7406eee3d76e143e5b382418ea5356e2
#
_entry.id   7406eee3d76e143e5b382418ea5356e2
#
_cell.length_a   1.000
_cell.length_b   1.000
_cell.length_c   1.000
_cell.angle_alpha   90.00
_cell.angle_beta   90.00
_cell.angle_gamma   90.00
#
_symmetry.space_group_name_H-M   'P 1'
#
loop_
_entity.id
_entity.type
_entity.pdbx_description
1 polymer ?
#
loop_
_entity_poly.entity_id
_entity_poly.type
_entity_poly.pdbx_seq_one_letter_code
_entity_poly.pdbx_strand_id
1 'polypeptide(L)'
;MCIRDSSLDWEIISSILNKADIVVAHNATFDRGFMDRYLPLSKEKVWACSVNDINWSQRGFNAKGQEILCIWHGFYYESHRAMYDVDALIHLVTYDVKGQNKASLELISNSVKPTYKIAAINSPYETKDLLKLRNYRWNRVKRYWWKNIFIEDLESEKEWMADNIYNGHFKGQVVEIELTDKYKS
;
A
#
# COMPACT_ATOMS: atom_id res chain seq x y z
N MET A 1 3.53 -11.48 -14.96
CA MET A 1 3.34 -10.40 -15.95
C MET A 1 4.05 -10.80 -17.22
N CYS A 2 3.32 -11.27 -18.22
CA CYS A 2 3.90 -11.63 -19.52
C CYS A 2 4.08 -10.35 -20.35
N ILE A 3 5.25 -9.74 -20.25
CA ILE A 3 5.68 -8.73 -21.23
C ILE A 3 6.11 -9.49 -22.48
N ARG A 4 5.17 -9.75 -23.34
CA ARG A 4 5.41 -10.33 -24.66
C ARG A 4 4.93 -9.39 -25.74
N ASP A 5 5.16 -8.07 -25.61
CA ASP A 5 5.00 -7.19 -26.76
C ASP A 5 5.96 -6.04 -26.72
N SER A 6 6.76 -6.06 -27.71
CA SER A 6 7.97 -5.30 -27.98
C SER A 6 7.74 -3.85 -28.44
N SER A 7 6.57 -3.28 -28.19
CA SER A 7 6.32 -1.87 -28.52
C SER A 7 5.38 -1.20 -27.52
N LEU A 8 5.82 -1.11 -26.26
CA LEU A 8 5.18 -0.16 -25.34
C LEU A 8 5.46 1.23 -25.87
N ASP A 9 4.41 1.96 -26.21
CA ASP A 9 4.51 3.36 -26.57
C ASP A 9 4.69 4.20 -25.31
N TRP A 10 5.95 4.40 -24.95
CA TRP A 10 6.34 5.15 -23.75
C TRP A 10 5.92 6.62 -23.83
N GLU A 11 5.76 7.19 -25.02
CA GLU A 11 5.28 8.57 -25.19
C GLU A 11 3.79 8.69 -24.81
N ILE A 12 2.97 7.76 -25.27
CA ILE A 12 1.56 7.69 -24.89
C ILE A 12 1.43 7.47 -23.40
N ILE A 13 2.17 6.49 -22.83
CA ILE A 13 2.12 6.20 -21.39
C ILE A 13 2.55 7.42 -20.57
N SER A 14 3.63 8.10 -20.97
CA SER A 14 4.09 9.33 -20.33
C SER A 14 3.06 10.44 -20.39
N SER A 15 2.38 10.60 -21.54
CA SER A 15 1.32 11.61 -21.72
C SER A 15 0.13 11.34 -20.78
N ILE A 16 -0.29 10.08 -20.65
CA ILE A 16 -1.36 9.67 -19.72
C ILE A 16 -0.92 9.92 -18.28
N LEU A 17 0.27 9.45 -17.92
CA LEU A 17 0.80 9.60 -16.57
C LEU A 17 0.98 11.08 -16.18
N ASN A 18 1.36 11.93 -17.13
CA ASN A 18 1.51 13.35 -16.89
C ASN A 18 0.20 14.03 -16.47
N LYS A 19 -0.92 13.59 -17.04
CA LYS A 19 -2.25 14.11 -16.74
C LYS A 19 -2.87 13.55 -15.45
N ALA A 20 -2.31 12.45 -14.93
CA ALA A 20 -2.82 11.81 -13.74
C ALA A 20 -2.34 12.54 -12.47
N ASP A 21 -3.26 12.79 -11.54
CA ASP A 21 -2.94 13.29 -10.19
C ASP A 21 -2.52 12.15 -9.28
N ILE A 22 -3.18 11.00 -9.41
CA ILE A 22 -2.96 9.80 -8.58
C ILE A 22 -2.88 8.58 -9.50
N VAL A 23 -1.90 7.72 -9.25
CA VAL A 23 -1.77 6.42 -9.92
C VAL A 23 -2.26 5.34 -8.97
N VAL A 24 -3.24 4.54 -9.40
CA VAL A 24 -3.83 3.48 -8.59
C VAL A 24 -3.33 2.12 -9.06
N ALA A 25 -2.93 1.29 -8.11
CA ALA A 25 -2.59 -0.10 -8.38
C ALA A 25 -3.03 -1.04 -7.25
N HIS A 26 -3.20 -2.32 -7.58
CA HIS A 26 -3.37 -3.37 -6.58
C HIS A 26 -1.99 -3.91 -6.19
N ASN A 27 -1.57 -3.70 -4.93
CA ASN A 27 -0.18 -3.92 -4.48
C ASN A 27 0.84 -2.97 -5.14
N ALA A 28 0.58 -1.67 -5.02
CA ALA A 28 1.29 -0.58 -5.70
C ALA A 28 2.83 -0.65 -5.63
N THR A 29 3.42 -1.20 -4.58
CA THR A 29 4.88 -1.36 -4.47
C THR A 29 5.47 -2.17 -5.64
N PHE A 30 4.72 -3.16 -6.13
CA PHE A 30 5.16 -3.99 -7.25
C PHE A 30 5.13 -3.20 -8.57
N ASP A 31 3.99 -2.61 -8.91
CA ASP A 31 3.80 -1.88 -10.17
C ASP A 31 4.66 -0.62 -10.21
N ARG A 32 4.72 0.10 -9.08
CA ARG A 32 5.57 1.28 -8.95
C ARG A 32 7.03 0.97 -9.16
N GLY A 33 7.54 -0.11 -8.55
CA GLY A 33 8.93 -0.53 -8.72
C GLY A 33 9.31 -0.80 -10.17
N PHE A 34 8.35 -1.26 -11.00
CA PHE A 34 8.53 -1.40 -12.44
C PHE A 34 8.47 -0.03 -13.14
N MET A 35 7.42 0.77 -12.89
CA MET A 35 7.22 2.05 -13.55
C MET A 35 8.38 3.03 -13.29
N ASP A 36 8.87 3.10 -12.07
CA ASP A 36 9.96 4.01 -11.66
C ASP A 36 11.30 3.73 -12.40
N ARG A 37 11.47 2.51 -12.95
CA ARG A 37 12.65 2.15 -13.73
C ARG A 37 12.59 2.68 -15.16
N TYR A 38 11.41 2.70 -15.75
CA TYR A 38 11.23 3.04 -17.16
C TYR A 38 10.70 4.46 -17.38
N LEU A 39 9.99 5.01 -16.40
CA LEU A 39 9.38 6.33 -16.47
C LEU A 39 9.75 7.17 -15.23
N PRO A 40 10.76 8.04 -15.31
CA PRO A 40 11.16 8.91 -14.20
C PRO A 40 10.00 9.73 -13.63
N LEU A 41 9.05 10.17 -14.47
CA LEU A 41 7.84 10.89 -14.08
C LEU A 41 6.99 10.12 -13.05
N SER A 42 7.05 8.79 -13.05
CA SER A 42 6.37 7.93 -12.06
C SER A 42 6.79 8.25 -10.63
N LYS A 43 8.05 8.66 -10.42
CA LYS A 43 8.61 8.98 -9.09
C LYS A 43 8.02 10.25 -8.49
N GLU A 44 7.48 11.13 -9.33
CA GLU A 44 6.88 12.41 -8.94
C GLU A 44 5.37 12.29 -8.69
N LYS A 45 4.76 11.15 -8.98
CA LYS A 45 3.33 10.92 -8.83
C LYS A 45 2.98 10.39 -7.45
N VAL A 46 1.80 10.77 -6.98
CA VAL A 46 1.17 10.14 -5.83
C VAL A 46 0.66 8.76 -6.26
N TRP A 47 1.01 7.74 -5.50
CA TRP A 47 0.52 6.38 -5.72
C TRP A 47 -0.47 5.97 -4.64
N ALA A 48 -1.54 5.32 -5.05
CA ALA A 48 -2.56 4.74 -4.20
C ALA A 48 -2.56 3.21 -4.35
N CYS A 49 -2.72 2.50 -3.24
CA CYS A 49 -2.67 1.04 -3.20
C CYS A 49 -3.98 0.47 -2.68
N SER A 50 -4.75 -0.20 -3.53
CA SER A 50 -6.02 -0.79 -3.10
C SER A 50 -5.89 -1.88 -2.03
N VAL A 51 -4.69 -2.44 -1.83
CA VAL A 51 -4.40 -3.39 -0.74
C VAL A 51 -4.22 -2.68 0.61
N ASN A 52 -3.60 -1.48 0.61
CA ASN A 52 -3.15 -0.81 1.82
C ASN A 52 -3.97 0.46 2.17
N ASP A 53 -4.51 1.14 1.16
CA ASP A 53 -5.27 2.38 1.34
C ASP A 53 -6.80 2.12 1.45
N ILE A 54 -7.24 0.85 1.39
CA ILE A 54 -8.62 0.44 1.64
C ILE A 54 -8.64 -0.54 2.81
N ASN A 55 -9.51 -0.28 3.78
CA ASN A 55 -9.72 -1.21 4.89
C ASN A 55 -10.76 -2.28 4.53
N TRP A 56 -10.31 -3.30 3.79
CA TRP A 56 -11.15 -4.39 3.36
C TRP A 56 -11.82 -5.16 4.52
N SER A 57 -11.15 -5.22 5.68
CA SER A 57 -11.72 -5.88 6.87
C SER A 57 -12.95 -5.15 7.40
N GLN A 58 -12.92 -3.82 7.45
CA GLN A 58 -14.09 -3.02 7.84
C GLN A 58 -15.23 -3.12 6.82
N ARG A 59 -14.89 -3.48 5.57
CA ARG A 59 -15.87 -3.73 4.50
C ARG A 59 -16.41 -5.17 4.50
N GLY A 60 -15.98 -6.00 5.48
CA GLY A 60 -16.44 -7.38 5.63
C GLY A 60 -15.60 -8.43 4.89
N PHE A 61 -14.41 -8.06 4.37
CA PHE A 61 -13.56 -8.97 3.60
C PHE A 61 -12.29 -9.34 4.38
N ASN A 62 -12.08 -10.62 4.65
CA ASN A 62 -10.93 -11.11 5.42
C ASN A 62 -9.66 -11.35 4.58
N ALA A 63 -9.73 -11.14 3.27
CA ALA A 63 -8.60 -11.24 2.35
C ALA A 63 -8.48 -9.97 1.51
N LYS A 64 -7.28 -9.75 0.95
CA LYS A 64 -6.96 -8.56 0.15
C LYS A 64 -6.52 -8.91 -1.27
N GLY A 65 -6.51 -10.19 -1.64
CA GLY A 65 -6.19 -10.62 -3.01
C GLY A 65 -7.30 -10.19 -3.98
N GLN A 66 -6.92 -9.62 -5.12
CA GLN A 66 -7.86 -9.05 -6.08
C GLN A 66 -8.89 -10.07 -6.56
N GLU A 67 -8.46 -11.26 -6.91
CA GLU A 67 -9.33 -12.34 -7.37
C GLU A 67 -10.38 -12.73 -6.32
N ILE A 68 -9.96 -12.88 -5.05
CA ILE A 68 -10.88 -13.22 -3.95
C ILE A 68 -11.87 -12.08 -3.70
N LEU A 69 -11.40 -10.84 -3.72
CA LEU A 69 -12.26 -9.66 -3.56
C LEU A 69 -13.30 -9.61 -4.68
N CYS A 70 -12.92 -9.92 -5.93
CA CYS A 70 -13.83 -9.97 -7.06
C CYS A 70 -14.90 -11.05 -6.88
N ILE A 71 -14.51 -12.25 -6.48
CA ILE A 71 -15.46 -13.35 -6.20
C ILE A 71 -16.47 -12.94 -5.12
N TRP A 72 -16.02 -12.29 -4.05
CA TRP A 72 -16.91 -11.82 -2.97
C TRP A 72 -17.82 -10.66 -3.40
N HIS A 73 -17.40 -9.88 -4.42
CA HIS A 73 -18.27 -8.88 -5.05
C HIS A 73 -19.20 -9.46 -6.12
N GLY A 74 -19.17 -10.79 -6.31
CA GLY A 74 -20.10 -11.49 -7.20
C GLY A 74 -19.68 -11.54 -8.66
N PHE A 75 -18.40 -11.30 -8.98
CA PHE A 75 -17.91 -11.43 -10.35
C PHE A 75 -16.60 -12.22 -10.41
N TYR A 76 -16.39 -12.85 -11.56
CA TYR A 76 -15.18 -13.60 -11.89
C TYR A 76 -14.49 -12.98 -13.09
N TYR A 77 -13.18 -13.00 -13.10
CA TYR A 77 -12.36 -12.58 -14.23
C TYR A 77 -11.14 -13.51 -14.38
N GLU A 78 -10.57 -13.55 -15.57
CA GLU A 78 -9.35 -14.31 -15.84
C GLU A 78 -8.13 -13.55 -15.32
N SER A 79 -7.67 -13.89 -14.12
CA SER A 79 -6.54 -13.22 -13.45
C SER A 79 -5.22 -13.42 -14.20
N HIS A 80 -4.25 -12.53 -13.90
CA HIS A 80 -2.91 -12.50 -14.52
C HIS A 80 -2.87 -12.07 -15.99
N ARG A 81 -3.93 -11.41 -16.45
CA ARG A 81 -3.97 -10.69 -17.72
C ARG A 81 -4.14 -9.20 -17.45
N ALA A 82 -3.12 -8.40 -17.81
CA ALA A 82 -3.00 -7.01 -17.38
C ALA A 82 -4.28 -6.18 -17.56
N MET A 83 -4.97 -6.28 -18.70
CA MET A 83 -6.20 -5.52 -18.94
C MET A 83 -7.34 -6.01 -18.04
N TYR A 84 -7.48 -7.32 -17.87
CA TYR A 84 -8.52 -7.86 -16.99
C TYR A 84 -8.27 -7.56 -15.52
N ASP A 85 -6.99 -7.53 -15.10
CA ASP A 85 -6.63 -7.11 -13.75
C ASP A 85 -6.96 -5.63 -13.52
N VAL A 86 -6.73 -4.75 -14.51
CA VAL A 86 -7.10 -3.33 -14.44
C VAL A 86 -8.62 -3.14 -14.40
N ASP A 87 -9.37 -3.81 -15.28
CA ASP A 87 -10.84 -3.73 -15.30
C ASP A 87 -11.44 -4.24 -13.99
N ALA A 88 -10.91 -5.33 -13.46
CA ALA A 88 -11.30 -5.87 -12.16
C ALA A 88 -11.01 -4.88 -11.01
N LEU A 89 -9.85 -4.21 -11.03
CA LEU A 89 -9.52 -3.19 -10.05
C LEU A 89 -10.49 -1.99 -10.13
N ILE A 90 -10.76 -1.50 -11.33
CA ILE A 90 -11.73 -0.40 -11.55
C ILE A 90 -13.09 -0.81 -10.98
N HIS A 91 -13.56 -2.02 -11.30
CA HIS A 91 -14.81 -2.53 -10.76
C HIS A 91 -14.81 -2.55 -9.23
N LEU A 92 -13.80 -3.14 -8.60
CA LEU A 92 -13.70 -3.23 -7.14
C LEU A 92 -13.75 -1.88 -6.43
N VAL A 93 -13.05 -0.87 -6.97
CA VAL A 93 -12.97 0.44 -6.29
C VAL A 93 -14.18 1.33 -6.58
N THR A 94 -14.91 1.07 -7.68
CA THR A 94 -16.09 1.85 -8.07
C THR A 94 -17.41 1.16 -7.74
N TYR A 95 -17.38 -0.13 -7.39
CA TYR A 95 -18.58 -0.91 -7.08
C TYR A 95 -19.35 -0.29 -5.93
N ASP A 96 -20.67 -0.24 -6.11
CA ASP A 96 -21.56 0.38 -5.13
C ASP A 96 -22.15 -0.70 -4.21
N VAL A 97 -21.63 -0.78 -3.01
CA VAL A 97 -22.16 -1.67 -1.97
C VAL A 97 -23.20 -0.90 -1.16
N LYS A 98 -24.45 -1.37 -1.19
CA LYS A 98 -25.55 -0.72 -0.49
C LYS A 98 -25.21 -0.50 0.99
N GLY A 99 -25.29 0.76 1.43
CA GLY A 99 -25.01 1.14 2.81
C GLY A 99 -23.52 1.38 3.13
N GLN A 100 -22.64 1.33 2.13
CA GLN A 100 -21.23 1.65 2.27
C GLN A 100 -20.80 2.74 1.29
N ASN A 101 -19.82 3.54 1.66
CA ASN A 101 -19.16 4.45 0.72
C ASN A 101 -18.33 3.65 -0.29
N LYS A 102 -18.23 4.16 -1.51
CA LYS A 102 -17.36 3.55 -2.54
C LYS A 102 -15.94 3.40 -2.02
N ALA A 103 -15.31 2.28 -2.34
CA ALA A 103 -13.93 2.00 -1.94
C ALA A 103 -12.94 3.02 -2.53
N SER A 104 -13.26 3.61 -3.70
CA SER A 104 -12.48 4.68 -4.32
C SER A 104 -12.35 5.94 -3.45
N LEU A 105 -13.39 6.32 -2.70
CA LEU A 105 -13.34 7.48 -1.84
C LEU A 105 -12.35 7.28 -0.69
N GLU A 106 -12.37 6.10 -0.07
CA GLU A 106 -11.42 5.73 0.97
C GLU A 106 -9.99 5.63 0.42
N LEU A 107 -9.81 4.99 -0.74
CA LEU A 107 -8.55 4.85 -1.43
C LEU A 107 -7.89 6.23 -1.68
N ILE A 108 -8.63 7.15 -2.29
CA ILE A 108 -8.14 8.49 -2.61
C ILE A 108 -7.83 9.27 -1.33
N SER A 109 -8.75 9.26 -0.36
CA SER A 109 -8.55 9.93 0.92
C SER A 109 -7.29 9.43 1.64
N ASN A 110 -7.08 8.11 1.70
CA ASN A 110 -5.93 7.52 2.38
C ASN A 110 -4.62 7.66 1.59
N SER A 111 -4.68 7.76 0.25
CA SER A 111 -3.47 7.95 -0.56
C SER A 111 -2.77 9.27 -0.28
N VAL A 112 -3.51 10.31 0.07
CA VAL A 112 -2.97 11.65 0.37
C VAL A 112 -2.78 11.93 1.86
N LYS A 113 -3.10 10.98 2.74
CA LYS A 113 -2.86 11.13 4.19
C LYS A 113 -1.38 11.08 4.53
N PRO A 114 -0.91 11.90 5.49
CA PRO A 114 0.43 11.78 6.04
C PRO A 114 0.67 10.36 6.57
N THR A 115 1.76 9.78 6.13
CA THR A 115 2.17 8.42 6.47
C THR A 115 3.56 8.46 7.10
N TYR A 116 3.76 7.69 8.15
CA TYR A 116 5.02 7.62 8.88
C TYR A 116 5.58 6.21 8.85
N LYS A 117 6.88 6.10 8.68
CA LYS A 117 7.62 4.88 8.95
C LYS A 117 8.03 4.88 10.41
N ILE A 118 7.50 3.93 11.19
CA ILE A 118 7.95 3.69 12.56
C ILE A 118 8.87 2.47 12.59
N ALA A 119 10.02 2.60 13.24
CA ALA A 119 11.03 1.57 13.31
C ALA A 119 11.41 1.24 14.75
N ALA A 120 11.43 -0.04 15.08
CA ALA A 120 11.86 -0.57 16.36
C ALA A 120 13.39 -0.74 16.37
N ILE A 121 14.09 0.38 16.56
CA ILE A 121 15.56 0.40 16.63
C ILE A 121 16.02 -0.27 17.92
N ASN A 122 17.02 -1.15 17.81
CA ASN A 122 17.60 -1.88 18.95
C ASN A 122 16.55 -2.61 19.83
N SER A 123 15.47 -3.08 19.23
CA SER A 123 14.48 -3.89 19.95
C SER A 123 15.09 -5.20 20.44
N PRO A 124 14.77 -5.63 21.68
CA PRO A 124 15.22 -6.92 22.19
C PRO A 124 14.76 -8.08 21.29
N TYR A 125 15.58 -9.11 21.15
CA TYR A 125 15.30 -10.25 20.30
C TYR A 125 14.01 -10.99 20.71
N GLU A 126 13.74 -11.04 22.00
CA GLU A 126 12.56 -11.69 22.60
C GLU A 126 11.24 -11.05 22.15
N THR A 127 11.28 -9.77 21.75
CA THR A 127 10.07 -9.02 21.31
C THR A 127 9.71 -9.25 19.84
N LYS A 128 10.50 -10.03 19.11
CA LYS A 128 10.32 -10.27 17.66
C LYS A 128 8.93 -10.78 17.28
N ASP A 129 8.37 -11.66 18.10
CA ASP A 129 7.07 -12.28 17.78
C ASP A 129 5.91 -11.32 18.06
N LEU A 130 6.04 -10.44 19.05
CA LEU A 130 5.12 -9.32 19.28
C LEU A 130 5.10 -8.36 18.08
N LEU A 131 6.29 -8.00 17.58
CA LEU A 131 6.43 -7.13 16.41
C LEU A 131 5.84 -7.75 15.14
N LYS A 132 6.06 -9.06 14.92
CA LYS A 132 5.45 -9.79 13.79
C LYS A 132 3.92 -9.81 13.87
N LEU A 133 3.36 -10.15 15.04
CA LEU A 133 1.92 -10.17 15.27
C LEU A 133 1.28 -8.80 15.02
N ARG A 134 2.04 -7.70 15.24
CA ARG A 134 1.62 -6.32 14.98
C ARG A 134 1.98 -5.83 13.57
N ASN A 135 2.30 -6.77 12.65
CA ASN A 135 2.58 -6.51 11.22
C ASN A 135 3.85 -5.71 10.95
N TYR A 136 4.84 -5.71 11.87
CA TYR A 136 6.17 -5.19 11.56
C TYR A 136 6.92 -6.12 10.60
N ARG A 137 7.69 -5.53 9.69
CA ARG A 137 8.55 -6.23 8.73
C ARG A 137 10.00 -6.08 9.13
N TRP A 138 10.79 -7.14 8.98
CA TRP A 138 12.22 -7.10 9.25
C TRP A 138 13.01 -6.50 8.08
N ASN A 139 13.76 -5.44 8.34
CA ASN A 139 14.74 -4.91 7.40
C ASN A 139 16.07 -5.62 7.61
N ARG A 140 16.45 -6.48 6.66
CA ARG A 140 17.68 -7.31 6.77
C ARG A 140 18.97 -6.48 6.71
N VAL A 141 18.96 -5.39 5.93
CA VAL A 141 20.14 -4.52 5.74
C VAL A 141 20.36 -3.65 6.96
N LYS A 142 19.32 -2.95 7.41
CA LYS A 142 19.38 -2.02 8.54
C LYS A 142 19.17 -2.70 9.90
N ARG A 143 18.78 -3.99 9.91
CA ARG A 143 18.63 -4.85 11.09
C ARG A 143 17.69 -4.29 12.15
N TYR A 144 16.50 -3.83 11.72
CA TYR A 144 15.42 -3.41 12.61
C TYR A 144 14.05 -3.81 12.04
N TRP A 145 13.05 -3.85 12.92
CA TRP A 145 11.65 -4.03 12.55
C TRP A 145 11.02 -2.68 12.22
N TRP A 146 10.14 -2.64 11.23
CA TRP A 146 9.48 -1.41 10.80
C TRP A 146 8.11 -1.69 10.20
N LYS A 147 7.23 -0.68 10.24
CA LYS A 147 5.99 -0.61 9.44
C LYS A 147 5.67 0.82 9.08
N ASN A 148 4.77 0.98 8.10
CA ASN A 148 4.18 2.28 7.79
C ASN A 148 2.83 2.38 8.51
N ILE A 149 2.51 3.57 9.02
CA ILE A 149 1.27 3.88 9.73
C ILE A 149 0.79 5.27 9.34
N PHE A 150 -0.50 5.51 9.47
CA PHE A 150 -1.07 6.84 9.31
C PHE A 150 -0.82 7.70 10.56
N ILE A 151 -0.96 9.01 10.40
CA ILE A 151 -0.74 9.98 11.49
C ILE A 151 -1.67 9.70 12.67
N GLU A 152 -2.91 9.28 12.41
CA GLU A 152 -3.91 9.01 13.43
C GLU A 152 -3.50 7.89 14.41
N ASP A 153 -2.71 6.93 13.93
CA ASP A 153 -2.25 5.78 14.73
C ASP A 153 -0.88 6.00 15.38
N LEU A 154 -0.20 7.11 15.07
CA LEU A 154 1.21 7.29 15.43
C LEU A 154 1.44 7.29 16.95
N GLU A 155 0.67 8.06 17.69
CA GLU A 155 0.88 8.18 19.14
C GLU A 155 0.52 6.88 19.87
N SER A 156 -0.59 6.26 19.52
CA SER A 156 -0.98 4.96 20.10
C SER A 156 0.05 3.86 19.82
N GLU A 157 0.69 3.91 18.66
CA GLU A 157 1.74 2.95 18.31
C GLU A 157 3.05 3.21 19.06
N LYS A 158 3.41 4.48 19.30
CA LYS A 158 4.56 4.83 20.15
C LYS A 158 4.36 4.37 21.59
N GLU A 159 3.16 4.59 22.15
CA GLU A 159 2.79 4.12 23.49
C GLU A 159 2.89 2.59 23.56
N TRP A 160 2.30 1.88 22.60
CA TRP A 160 2.41 0.43 22.56
C TRP A 160 3.86 -0.05 22.48
N MET A 161 4.72 0.59 21.68
CA MET A 161 6.13 0.25 21.58
C MET A 161 6.88 0.54 22.89
N ALA A 162 6.57 1.66 23.55
CA ALA A 162 7.15 1.99 24.84
C ALA A 162 6.89 0.88 25.86
N ASP A 163 5.64 0.43 25.95
CA ASP A 163 5.21 -0.53 26.99
C ASP A 163 5.65 -1.96 26.68
N ASN A 164 5.58 -2.39 25.42
CA ASN A 164 5.78 -3.79 25.04
C ASN A 164 7.17 -4.11 24.51
N ILE A 165 7.92 -3.10 24.05
CA ILE A 165 9.23 -3.28 23.43
C ILE A 165 10.35 -2.63 24.24
N TYR A 166 10.10 -1.45 24.84
CA TYR A 166 11.15 -0.60 25.40
C TYR A 166 11.07 -0.31 26.90
N ASN A 167 10.29 -1.08 27.65
CA ASN A 167 10.16 -0.96 29.10
C ASN A 167 9.74 0.45 29.58
N GLY A 168 8.72 1.02 28.95
CA GLY A 168 8.06 2.26 29.37
C GLY A 168 8.51 3.53 28.64
N HIS A 169 9.56 3.50 27.80
CA HIS A 169 10.03 4.69 27.08
C HIS A 169 10.24 4.38 25.59
N PHE A 170 9.56 5.08 24.72
CA PHE A 170 9.74 4.93 23.28
C PHE A 170 11.19 5.26 22.86
N LYS A 171 11.88 4.29 22.28
CA LYS A 171 13.25 4.42 21.74
C LYS A 171 13.33 4.12 20.25
N GLY A 172 12.19 4.00 19.58
CA GLY A 172 12.13 3.79 18.15
C GLY A 172 12.45 5.04 17.36
N GLN A 173 12.43 4.91 16.04
CA GLN A 173 12.58 6.02 15.11
C GLN A 173 11.26 6.22 14.35
N VAL A 174 10.90 7.48 14.14
CA VAL A 174 9.77 7.87 13.30
C VAL A 174 10.29 8.77 12.18
N VAL A 175 9.90 8.46 10.95
CA VAL A 175 10.25 9.25 9.76
C VAL A 175 8.98 9.46 8.95
N GLU A 176 8.66 10.70 8.63
CA GLU A 176 7.58 11.02 7.71
C GLU A 176 7.93 10.55 6.31
N ILE A 177 6.95 10.00 5.61
CA ILE A 177 7.09 9.55 4.22
C ILE A 177 6.37 10.57 3.36
N GLU A 178 7.09 11.21 2.46
CA GLU A 178 6.48 12.11 1.49
C GLU A 178 5.44 11.37 0.65
N LEU A 179 4.39 12.07 0.23
CA LEU A 179 3.29 11.47 -0.54
C LEU A 179 3.80 10.78 -1.81
N THR A 180 4.79 11.41 -2.45
CA THR A 180 5.46 10.84 -3.64
C THR A 180 6.43 9.71 -3.33
N ASP A 181 6.69 9.40 -2.06
CA ASP A 181 7.56 8.30 -1.62
C ASP A 181 6.80 7.08 -1.11
N LYS A 182 5.47 7.20 -0.93
CA LYS A 182 4.63 6.05 -0.60
C LYS A 182 4.80 4.96 -1.67
N TYR A 183 4.99 3.72 -1.22
CA TYR A 183 5.15 2.55 -2.10
C TYR A 183 6.43 2.51 -2.97
N LYS A 184 7.40 3.40 -2.80
CA LYS A 184 8.75 3.21 -3.36
C LYS A 184 9.44 1.99 -2.74
N SER A 185 10.09 1.18 -3.55
CA SER A 185 10.82 -0.05 -3.17
C SER A 185 12.33 0.19 -3.08
#